data_46af1974382984160bb12735aa0b0721
#
_entry.id   46af1974382984160bb12735aa0b0721
#
_cell.length_a   1.000
_cell.length_b   1.000
_cell.length_c   1.000
_cell.angle_alpha   90.00
_cell.angle_beta   90.00
_cell.angle_gamma   90.00
#
_symmetry.space_group_name_H-M   'P 1'
#
loop_
_entity.id
_entity.type
_entity.pdbx_description
1 polymer ?
#
loop_
_entity_poly.entity_id
_entity_poly.type
_entity_poly.pdbx_seq_one_letter_code
_entity_poly.pdbx_strand_id
1 'polypeptide(L)'
;MTHAVAQATHTAEATAVAAAAPSEIAPIEPALFRQLLGCFPTGVAVITTRDAQGCPVGLTCNSFSSVSLEPPLVLFSLRKASSLVGAFREADGFAINILSQRQDALSGRFASSKIADKFDGVAWRAGPLGMPVIDDCLASFECSVHACHDAGDHHVFIGEVKHMGGGGADHALVFYKGAYMMLAESLRTLVVQGRLGSADLDEAYRTLYGTLLRLASERASDAELDAIEHAVDSIERHQGSDTLAQRIESASRFFCAIAEAGHNEALTLMAQTMTTILRERMTHVVPVLPRPDLFPLRREVVQCLRRRDANGAVAALDELITKLRKDAPAPTAAA
;
A
#
# COMPACT_ATOMS: atom_id res chain seq x y z
N MET A 1 24.37 4.59 83.09
CA MET A 1 23.18 4.81 82.30
C MET A 1 23.56 4.60 80.84
N THR A 2 23.32 3.41 80.35
CA THR A 2 23.77 2.95 79.02
C THR A 2 22.55 2.59 78.19
N HIS A 3 22.31 3.36 77.15
CA HIS A 3 21.25 3.10 76.19
C HIS A 3 21.77 2.10 75.07
N ALA A 4 21.17 0.92 75.02
CA ALA A 4 21.34 -0.01 73.95
C ALA A 4 20.42 0.36 72.80
N VAL A 5 21.01 0.54 71.61
CA VAL A 5 20.29 0.70 70.31
C VAL A 5 20.23 -0.66 69.66
N ALA A 6 19.01 -1.18 69.48
CA ALA A 6 18.75 -2.41 68.77
C ALA A 6 18.82 -2.17 67.25
N GLN A 7 19.71 -2.84 66.56
CA GLN A 7 19.74 -2.89 65.09
C GLN A 7 18.77 -3.97 64.61
N ALA A 8 17.76 -3.58 63.82
CA ALA A 8 16.89 -4.47 63.09
C ALA A 8 17.53 -4.78 61.72
N THR A 9 17.95 -6.01 61.54
CA THR A 9 18.42 -6.52 60.23
C THR A 9 17.23 -6.91 59.38
N HIS A 10 16.96 -6.12 58.33
CA HIS A 10 16.05 -6.51 57.26
C HIS A 10 16.78 -7.43 56.27
N THR A 11 16.47 -8.71 56.33
CA THR A 11 16.81 -9.67 55.28
C THR A 11 15.84 -9.47 54.11
N ALA A 12 16.31 -8.86 52.98
CA ALA A 12 15.60 -8.82 51.75
C ALA A 12 15.80 -10.18 51.02
N GLU A 13 14.76 -11.00 50.96
CA GLU A 13 14.70 -12.14 50.07
C GLU A 13 14.63 -11.64 48.64
N ALA A 14 15.73 -11.78 47.90
CA ALA A 14 15.76 -11.59 46.45
C ALA A 14 15.08 -12.77 45.79
N THR A 15 13.84 -12.62 45.37
CA THR A 15 13.14 -13.56 44.51
C THR A 15 13.86 -13.59 43.15
N ALA A 16 14.66 -14.63 42.90
CA ALA A 16 15.29 -14.87 41.60
C ALA A 16 14.18 -15.15 40.57
N VAL A 17 13.92 -14.19 39.69
CA VAL A 17 13.14 -14.44 38.49
C VAL A 17 13.92 -15.44 37.64
N ALA A 18 13.44 -16.67 37.60
CA ALA A 18 13.98 -17.72 36.75
C ALA A 18 13.88 -17.22 35.29
N ALA A 19 15.03 -17.00 34.66
CA ALA A 19 15.08 -16.72 33.22
C ALA A 19 14.46 -17.91 32.48
N ALA A 20 13.33 -17.68 31.81
CA ALA A 20 12.72 -18.66 30.94
C ALA A 20 13.76 -19.07 29.89
N ALA A 21 13.95 -20.38 29.70
CA ALA A 21 14.81 -20.90 28.66
C ALA A 21 14.38 -20.31 27.31
N PRO A 22 15.31 -19.97 26.40
CA PRO A 22 14.95 -19.44 25.09
C PRO A 22 14.04 -20.45 24.39
N SER A 23 12.81 -20.04 24.09
CA SER A 23 11.89 -20.82 23.30
C SER A 23 12.57 -21.13 21.98
N GLU A 24 12.58 -22.39 21.54
CA GLU A 24 13.07 -22.75 20.21
C GLU A 24 12.35 -21.87 19.18
N ILE A 25 13.15 -21.08 18.44
CA ILE A 25 12.62 -20.23 17.36
C ILE A 25 12.12 -21.16 16.27
N ALA A 26 10.81 -21.17 16.04
CA ALA A 26 10.20 -21.97 14.98
C ALA A 26 10.81 -21.61 13.61
N PRO A 27 11.03 -22.57 12.71
CA PRO A 27 11.54 -22.31 11.37
C PRO A 27 10.60 -21.36 10.61
N ILE A 28 11.20 -20.41 9.89
CA ILE A 28 10.45 -19.41 9.11
C ILE A 28 9.77 -20.12 7.94
N GLU A 29 8.44 -20.03 7.88
CA GLU A 29 7.63 -20.55 6.79
C GLU A 29 7.75 -19.64 5.56
N PRO A 30 8.23 -20.14 4.37
CA PRO A 30 8.55 -19.29 3.23
C PRO A 30 7.35 -18.54 2.62
N ALA A 31 6.14 -19.09 2.68
CA ALA A 31 4.94 -18.43 2.15
C ALA A 31 4.54 -17.25 3.03
N LEU A 32 4.52 -17.44 4.35
CA LEU A 32 4.25 -16.39 5.31
C LEU A 32 5.31 -15.27 5.22
N PHE A 33 6.57 -15.64 5.09
CA PHE A 33 7.65 -14.66 4.93
C PHE A 33 7.45 -13.77 3.71
N ARG A 34 7.11 -14.34 2.53
CA ARG A 34 6.79 -13.56 1.33
C ARG A 34 5.56 -12.67 1.52
N GLN A 35 4.53 -13.19 2.18
CA GLN A 35 3.31 -12.43 2.46
C GLN A 35 3.61 -11.18 3.32
N LEU A 36 4.41 -11.35 4.36
CA LEU A 36 4.81 -10.25 5.25
C LEU A 36 5.72 -9.24 4.55
N LEU A 37 6.68 -9.69 3.73
CA LEU A 37 7.48 -8.80 2.89
C LEU A 37 6.60 -8.00 1.92
N GLY A 38 5.54 -8.60 1.38
CA GLY A 38 4.57 -7.94 0.51
C GLY A 38 3.80 -6.80 1.19
N CYS A 39 3.79 -6.71 2.52
CA CYS A 39 3.18 -5.60 3.25
C CYS A 39 3.98 -4.29 3.14
N PHE A 40 5.21 -4.33 2.62
CA PHE A 40 5.99 -3.13 2.34
C PHE A 40 5.79 -2.73 0.87
N PRO A 41 5.08 -1.61 0.58
CA PRO A 41 4.90 -1.15 -0.79
C PRO A 41 6.24 -0.67 -1.35
N THR A 42 6.56 -1.09 -2.58
CA THR A 42 7.80 -0.72 -3.25
C THR A 42 7.50 -0.06 -4.59
N GLY A 43 8.40 0.80 -5.04
CA GLY A 43 8.44 1.18 -6.45
C GLY A 43 8.81 -0.01 -7.33
N VAL A 44 8.58 0.12 -8.63
CA VAL A 44 8.95 -0.86 -9.64
C VAL A 44 9.96 -0.25 -10.59
N ALA A 45 11.05 -0.96 -10.83
CA ALA A 45 12.07 -0.58 -11.79
C ALA A 45 12.36 -1.70 -12.79
N VAL A 46 12.81 -1.34 -13.97
CA VAL A 46 13.48 -2.26 -14.88
C VAL A 46 14.97 -1.98 -14.82
N ILE A 47 15.73 -2.99 -14.42
CA ILE A 47 17.19 -2.92 -14.42
C ILE A 47 17.69 -3.48 -15.75
N THR A 48 18.54 -2.72 -16.43
CA THR A 48 19.03 -3.05 -17.77
C THR A 48 20.55 -3.02 -17.84
N THR A 49 21.10 -3.88 -18.66
CA THR A 49 22.52 -3.90 -19.00
C THR A 49 22.71 -4.44 -20.42
N ARG A 50 23.94 -4.72 -20.81
CA ARG A 50 24.27 -5.41 -22.06
C ARG A 50 24.88 -6.78 -21.76
N ASP A 51 24.54 -7.75 -22.58
CA ASP A 51 25.20 -9.05 -22.52
C ASP A 51 26.58 -9.01 -23.20
N ALA A 52 27.27 -10.16 -23.20
CA ALA A 52 28.60 -10.29 -23.80
C ALA A 52 28.62 -10.01 -25.33
N GLN A 53 27.49 -10.05 -26.00
CA GLN A 53 27.31 -9.72 -27.40
C GLN A 53 26.94 -8.24 -27.61
N GLY A 54 26.80 -7.46 -26.53
CA GLY A 54 26.38 -6.07 -26.57
C GLY A 54 24.86 -5.88 -26.75
N CYS A 55 24.08 -6.96 -26.73
CA CYS A 55 22.62 -6.88 -26.82
C CYS A 55 22.02 -6.35 -25.52
N PRO A 56 20.94 -5.53 -25.59
CA PRO A 56 20.28 -5.05 -24.38
C PRO A 56 19.53 -6.20 -23.70
N VAL A 57 19.74 -6.33 -22.39
CA VAL A 57 19.02 -7.29 -21.54
C VAL A 57 18.51 -6.59 -20.28
N GLY A 58 17.46 -7.14 -19.66
CA GLY A 58 16.90 -6.53 -18.46
C GLY A 58 15.88 -7.38 -17.74
N LEU A 59 15.54 -6.94 -16.52
CA LEU A 59 14.55 -7.59 -15.66
C LEU A 59 13.80 -6.56 -14.84
N THR A 60 12.57 -6.89 -14.47
CA THR A 60 11.77 -6.14 -13.50
C THR A 60 12.27 -6.41 -12.09
N CYS A 61 12.43 -5.38 -11.31
CA CYS A 61 12.93 -5.42 -9.95
C CYS A 61 12.13 -4.47 -9.05
N ASN A 62 11.87 -4.89 -7.83
CA ASN A 62 11.27 -4.07 -6.77
C ASN A 62 12.18 -3.97 -5.53
N SER A 63 13.40 -4.47 -5.62
CA SER A 63 14.40 -4.40 -4.53
C SER A 63 15.33 -3.18 -4.65
N PHE A 64 15.05 -2.26 -5.58
CA PHE A 64 15.83 -1.01 -5.72
C PHE A 64 15.77 -0.19 -4.43
N SER A 65 16.96 0.30 -3.99
CA SER A 65 17.07 1.23 -2.87
C SER A 65 18.28 2.16 -3.05
N SER A 66 18.17 3.37 -2.47
CA SER A 66 19.32 4.25 -2.28
C SER A 66 20.22 3.71 -1.16
N VAL A 67 21.52 3.90 -1.28
CA VAL A 67 22.55 3.47 -0.30
C VAL A 67 23.28 4.66 0.29
N SER A 68 23.77 5.59 -0.55
CA SER A 68 24.58 6.73 -0.13
C SER A 68 24.33 7.91 -1.06
N LEU A 69 24.52 9.11 -0.54
CA LEU A 69 24.52 10.34 -1.35
C LEU A 69 25.95 10.77 -1.72
N GLU A 70 26.94 10.39 -0.90
CA GLU A 70 28.34 10.76 -1.15
C GLU A 70 29.27 9.57 -0.79
N PRO A 71 29.79 8.83 -1.80
CA PRO A 71 29.41 8.90 -3.21
C PRO A 71 27.96 8.48 -3.45
N PRO A 72 27.34 8.84 -4.59
CA PRO A 72 25.94 8.49 -4.87
C PRO A 72 25.84 7.00 -5.24
N LEU A 73 25.38 6.19 -4.28
CA LEU A 73 25.25 4.74 -4.43
C LEU A 73 23.80 4.31 -4.37
N VAL A 74 23.48 3.33 -5.21
CA VAL A 74 22.18 2.65 -5.26
C VAL A 74 22.40 1.13 -5.30
N LEU A 75 21.38 0.35 -4.93
CA LEU A 75 21.44 -1.10 -4.98
C LEU A 75 20.20 -1.71 -5.63
N PHE A 76 20.35 -2.94 -6.10
CA PHE A 76 19.27 -3.88 -6.40
C PHE A 76 19.73 -5.31 -6.13
N SER A 77 18.77 -6.23 -5.99
CA SER A 77 19.03 -7.65 -5.76
C SER A 77 18.58 -8.48 -6.96
N LEU A 78 19.43 -9.44 -7.36
CA LEU A 78 19.17 -10.35 -8.47
C LEU A 78 19.30 -11.80 -8.00
N ARG A 79 18.27 -12.60 -8.27
CA ARG A 79 18.31 -14.05 -7.93
C ARG A 79 19.46 -14.76 -8.62
N LYS A 80 20.19 -15.59 -7.89
CA LYS A 80 21.28 -16.44 -8.43
C LYS A 80 20.80 -17.40 -9.55
N ALA A 81 19.55 -17.83 -9.49
CA ALA A 81 18.92 -18.67 -10.50
C ALA A 81 18.47 -17.89 -11.77
N SER A 82 18.66 -16.57 -11.83
CA SER A 82 18.34 -15.79 -13.03
C SER A 82 19.31 -16.07 -14.15
N SER A 83 18.81 -16.28 -15.37
CA SER A 83 19.64 -16.42 -16.58
C SER A 83 20.47 -15.16 -16.91
N LEU A 84 20.12 -14.02 -16.30
CA LEU A 84 20.80 -12.74 -16.54
C LEU A 84 21.99 -12.48 -15.58
N VAL A 85 22.24 -13.36 -14.59
CA VAL A 85 23.33 -13.16 -13.62
C VAL A 85 24.68 -12.97 -14.30
N GLY A 86 24.99 -13.78 -15.34
CA GLY A 86 26.24 -13.65 -16.10
C GLY A 86 26.38 -12.25 -16.69
N ALA A 87 25.36 -11.79 -17.42
CA ALA A 87 25.38 -10.48 -18.05
C ALA A 87 25.63 -9.34 -17.04
N PHE A 88 24.96 -9.36 -15.88
CA PHE A 88 25.15 -8.32 -14.86
C PHE A 88 26.49 -8.41 -14.13
N ARG A 89 27.09 -9.59 -14.00
CA ARG A 89 28.39 -9.77 -13.35
C ARG A 89 29.55 -9.39 -14.24
N GLU A 90 29.40 -9.52 -15.55
CA GLU A 90 30.43 -9.27 -16.56
C GLU A 90 30.36 -7.82 -17.09
N ALA A 91 29.23 -7.15 -16.92
CA ALA A 91 29.04 -5.77 -17.37
C ALA A 91 29.78 -4.76 -16.47
N ASP A 92 30.32 -3.71 -17.10
CA ASP A 92 30.95 -2.58 -16.39
C ASP A 92 29.91 -1.67 -15.71
N GLY A 93 28.64 -1.79 -16.08
CA GLY A 93 27.56 -0.95 -15.56
C GLY A 93 26.15 -1.48 -15.85
N PHE A 94 25.19 -0.74 -15.34
CA PHE A 94 23.77 -1.01 -15.55
C PHE A 94 22.95 0.28 -15.48
N ALA A 95 21.73 0.26 -16.00
CA ALA A 95 20.79 1.34 -15.80
C ALA A 95 19.60 0.88 -14.95
N ILE A 96 19.08 1.76 -14.12
CA ILE A 96 17.86 1.59 -13.35
C ILE A 96 16.81 2.52 -13.95
N ASN A 97 15.70 1.95 -14.44
CA ASN A 97 14.62 2.68 -15.06
C ASN A 97 13.40 2.58 -14.13
N ILE A 98 13.07 3.66 -13.42
CA ILE A 98 11.91 3.72 -12.51
C ILE A 98 10.65 3.86 -13.35
N LEU A 99 9.75 2.87 -13.26
CA LEU A 99 8.58 2.82 -14.09
C LEU A 99 7.47 3.77 -13.63
N SER A 100 6.81 4.38 -14.60
CA SER A 100 5.55 5.09 -14.38
C SER A 100 4.37 4.10 -14.31
N GLN A 101 3.27 4.54 -13.73
CA GLN A 101 2.04 3.74 -13.64
C GLN A 101 1.49 3.27 -15.01
N ARG A 102 1.85 3.93 -16.11
CA ARG A 102 1.46 3.55 -17.47
C ARG A 102 2.31 2.44 -18.06
N GLN A 103 3.35 2.04 -17.36
CA GLN A 103 4.32 1.03 -17.81
C GLN A 103 4.14 -0.33 -17.11
N ASP A 104 2.95 -0.64 -16.62
CA ASP A 104 2.61 -1.93 -16.00
C ASP A 104 2.79 -3.11 -16.95
N ALA A 105 2.37 -2.97 -18.23
CA ALA A 105 2.59 -3.96 -19.26
C ALA A 105 4.09 -4.19 -19.51
N LEU A 106 4.89 -3.13 -19.50
CA LEU A 106 6.34 -3.19 -19.61
C LEU A 106 6.95 -3.94 -18.44
N SER A 107 6.50 -3.62 -17.21
CA SER A 107 6.91 -4.35 -16.00
C SER A 107 6.63 -5.85 -16.12
N GLY A 108 5.43 -6.23 -16.57
CA GLY A 108 5.05 -7.63 -16.79
C GLY A 108 5.94 -8.32 -17.83
N ARG A 109 6.30 -7.63 -18.92
CA ARG A 109 7.20 -8.12 -19.97
C ARG A 109 8.57 -8.45 -19.41
N PHE A 110 9.20 -7.52 -18.70
CA PHE A 110 10.54 -7.70 -18.13
C PHE A 110 10.58 -8.67 -16.94
N ALA A 111 9.45 -8.91 -16.26
CA ALA A 111 9.32 -9.93 -15.23
C ALA A 111 9.23 -11.36 -15.79
N SER A 112 8.78 -11.52 -17.04
CA SER A 112 8.55 -12.83 -17.64
C SER A 112 9.86 -13.51 -18.03
N SER A 113 10.06 -14.76 -17.63
CA SER A 113 11.16 -15.63 -18.10
C SER A 113 10.84 -16.31 -19.43
N LYS A 114 9.60 -16.21 -19.93
CA LYS A 114 9.15 -16.86 -21.16
C LYS A 114 9.40 -16.03 -22.43
N ILE A 115 9.69 -14.75 -22.28
CA ILE A 115 9.94 -13.81 -23.37
C ILE A 115 11.45 -13.76 -23.60
N ALA A 116 11.89 -14.23 -24.78
CA ALA A 116 13.30 -14.28 -25.14
C ALA A 116 13.87 -12.88 -25.41
N ASP A 117 13.22 -12.12 -26.29
CA ASP A 117 13.57 -10.72 -26.56
C ASP A 117 12.58 -9.79 -25.86
N LYS A 118 13.01 -9.25 -24.71
CA LYS A 118 12.18 -8.34 -23.93
C LYS A 118 12.19 -6.92 -24.45
N PHE A 119 13.17 -6.57 -25.32
CA PHE A 119 13.31 -5.24 -25.89
C PHE A 119 12.57 -5.07 -27.23
N ASP A 120 12.10 -6.16 -27.86
CA ASP A 120 11.32 -6.07 -29.08
C ASP A 120 10.09 -5.15 -28.91
N GLY A 121 10.00 -4.10 -29.73
CA GLY A 121 8.95 -3.08 -29.67
C GLY A 121 9.00 -2.14 -28.46
N VAL A 122 10.05 -2.18 -27.65
CA VAL A 122 10.26 -1.25 -26.52
C VAL A 122 11.08 -0.04 -27.00
N ALA A 123 10.59 1.16 -26.73
CA ALA A 123 11.36 2.38 -26.99
C ALA A 123 12.44 2.55 -25.91
N TRP A 124 13.70 2.59 -26.36
CA TRP A 124 14.86 2.79 -25.48
C TRP A 124 16.00 3.45 -26.27
N ARG A 125 16.96 4.01 -25.56
CA ARG A 125 18.18 4.58 -26.10
C ARG A 125 19.39 4.13 -25.32
N ALA A 126 20.58 4.21 -25.92
CA ALA A 126 21.82 4.12 -25.19
C ALA A 126 22.03 5.44 -24.41
N GLY A 127 22.23 5.34 -23.10
CA GLY A 127 22.59 6.49 -22.30
C GLY A 127 24.08 6.84 -22.40
N PRO A 128 24.57 7.85 -21.67
CA PRO A 128 25.96 8.28 -21.69
C PRO A 128 27.00 7.21 -21.35
N LEU A 129 26.65 6.23 -20.51
CA LEU A 129 27.51 5.07 -20.22
C LEU A 129 27.26 3.90 -21.19
N GLY A 130 26.42 4.08 -22.20
CA GLY A 130 26.05 3.04 -23.15
C GLY A 130 25.03 2.03 -22.65
N MET A 131 24.51 2.20 -21.43
CA MET A 131 23.51 1.31 -20.89
C MET A 131 22.13 1.57 -21.52
N PRO A 132 21.27 0.52 -21.65
CA PRO A 132 19.94 0.71 -22.22
C PRO A 132 19.06 1.51 -21.25
N VAL A 133 18.66 2.72 -21.63
CA VAL A 133 17.72 3.58 -20.90
C VAL A 133 16.37 3.51 -21.60
N ILE A 134 15.35 3.05 -20.88
CA ILE A 134 13.98 2.92 -21.39
C ILE A 134 13.31 4.30 -21.40
N ASP A 135 12.64 4.63 -22.50
CA ASP A 135 11.95 5.91 -22.63
C ASP A 135 10.69 5.98 -21.78
N ASP A 136 10.25 7.21 -21.50
CA ASP A 136 9.04 7.53 -20.72
C ASP A 136 9.03 7.00 -19.27
N CYS A 137 10.19 6.59 -18.74
CA CYS A 137 10.34 6.29 -17.31
C CYS A 137 10.34 7.57 -16.46
N LEU A 138 9.88 7.48 -15.22
CA LEU A 138 9.88 8.61 -14.28
C LEU A 138 11.28 9.15 -14.00
N ALA A 139 12.21 8.21 -13.83
CA ALA A 139 13.62 8.51 -13.63
C ALA A 139 14.48 7.37 -14.15
N SER A 140 15.70 7.69 -14.55
CA SER A 140 16.71 6.72 -14.92
C SER A 140 18.04 7.05 -14.25
N PHE A 141 18.77 6.01 -13.85
CA PHE A 141 20.11 6.13 -13.26
C PHE A 141 21.04 5.19 -14.02
N GLU A 142 22.05 5.70 -14.65
CA GLU A 142 23.14 4.90 -15.20
C GLU A 142 24.27 4.81 -14.18
N CYS A 143 24.66 3.59 -13.87
CA CYS A 143 25.60 3.27 -12.82
C CYS A 143 26.79 2.47 -13.35
N SER A 144 28.00 2.78 -12.89
CA SER A 144 29.11 1.83 -12.91
C SER A 144 28.95 0.83 -11.77
N VAL A 145 29.35 -0.42 -11.97
CA VAL A 145 29.34 -1.41 -10.88
C VAL A 145 30.34 -1.02 -9.81
N HIS A 146 29.88 -0.75 -8.60
CA HIS A 146 30.73 -0.45 -7.43
C HIS A 146 31.09 -1.72 -6.66
N ALA A 147 30.11 -2.60 -6.41
CA ALA A 147 30.33 -3.87 -5.72
C ALA A 147 29.21 -4.88 -6.06
N CYS A 148 29.53 -6.16 -5.89
CA CYS A 148 28.55 -7.25 -5.96
C CYS A 148 28.80 -8.20 -4.79
N HIS A 149 27.77 -8.43 -3.96
CA HIS A 149 27.84 -9.25 -2.76
C HIS A 149 26.92 -10.46 -2.86
N ASP A 150 27.38 -11.59 -2.34
CA ASP A 150 26.54 -12.77 -2.13
C ASP A 150 25.60 -12.56 -0.92
N ALA A 151 24.32 -12.78 -1.13
CA ALA A 151 23.28 -12.61 -0.12
C ALA A 151 22.21 -13.73 -0.22
N GLY A 152 22.48 -14.87 0.37
CA GLY A 152 21.58 -16.02 0.33
C GLY A 152 21.36 -16.55 -1.09
N ASP A 153 20.10 -16.55 -1.56
CA ASP A 153 19.71 -16.96 -2.92
C ASP A 153 19.79 -15.83 -3.96
N HIS A 154 20.31 -14.65 -3.56
CA HIS A 154 20.50 -13.46 -4.42
C HIS A 154 21.96 -12.99 -4.45
N HIS A 155 22.25 -12.16 -5.46
CA HIS A 155 23.37 -11.23 -5.46
C HIS A 155 22.84 -9.82 -5.23
N VAL A 156 23.49 -9.03 -4.38
CA VAL A 156 23.23 -7.60 -4.19
C VAL A 156 24.25 -6.83 -5.02
N PHE A 157 23.78 -6.11 -6.02
CA PHE A 157 24.60 -5.22 -6.84
C PHE A 157 24.51 -3.81 -6.28
N ILE A 158 25.64 -3.19 -6.05
CA ILE A 158 25.77 -1.79 -5.68
C ILE A 158 26.36 -1.05 -6.86
N GLY A 159 25.70 0.01 -7.31
CA GLY A 159 26.14 0.86 -8.41
C GLY A 159 26.42 2.27 -7.94
N GLU A 160 27.48 2.86 -8.46
CA GLU A 160 27.75 4.29 -8.31
C GLU A 160 27.08 5.04 -9.47
N VAL A 161 26.15 5.93 -9.15
CA VAL A 161 25.42 6.71 -10.16
C VAL A 161 26.37 7.69 -10.85
N LYS A 162 26.49 7.56 -12.16
CA LYS A 162 27.33 8.43 -13.01
C LYS A 162 26.49 9.37 -13.86
N HIS A 163 25.29 8.97 -14.21
CA HIS A 163 24.34 9.81 -14.94
C HIS A 163 22.91 9.54 -14.47
N MET A 164 22.07 10.55 -14.53
CA MET A 164 20.65 10.44 -14.18
C MET A 164 19.80 11.29 -15.13
N GLY A 165 18.60 10.83 -15.37
CA GLY A 165 17.59 11.53 -16.16
C GLY A 165 16.21 11.31 -15.56
N GLY A 166 15.26 12.10 -16.01
CA GLY A 166 13.87 12.01 -15.56
C GLY A 166 13.27 13.37 -15.24
N GLY A 167 12.11 13.38 -14.62
CA GLY A 167 11.37 14.59 -14.28
C GLY A 167 10.00 14.66 -14.95
N GLY A 168 9.49 13.52 -15.44
CA GLY A 168 8.10 13.42 -15.92
C GLY A 168 7.10 13.67 -14.79
N ALA A 169 5.96 14.30 -15.14
CA ALA A 169 4.88 14.62 -14.19
C ALA A 169 3.96 13.43 -13.91
N ASP A 170 4.38 12.20 -14.19
CA ASP A 170 3.58 10.98 -14.00
C ASP A 170 3.78 10.39 -12.59
N HIS A 171 2.97 9.40 -12.23
CA HIS A 171 3.03 8.73 -10.93
C HIS A 171 3.83 7.43 -11.04
N ALA A 172 4.47 7.03 -9.92
CA ALA A 172 5.25 5.81 -9.87
C ALA A 172 4.35 4.57 -9.95
N LEU A 173 4.82 3.53 -10.65
CA LEU A 173 4.24 2.21 -10.54
C LEU A 173 4.60 1.61 -9.18
N VAL A 174 3.59 1.29 -8.38
CA VAL A 174 3.76 0.74 -7.03
C VAL A 174 3.33 -0.73 -6.99
N PHE A 175 4.17 -1.55 -6.37
CA PHE A 175 3.89 -2.97 -6.13
C PHE A 175 3.61 -3.20 -4.65
N TYR A 176 2.43 -3.78 -4.34
CA TYR A 176 1.98 -4.03 -2.99
C TYR A 176 1.19 -5.34 -2.91
N LYS A 177 1.50 -6.20 -1.94
CA LYS A 177 0.84 -7.50 -1.72
C LYS A 177 0.71 -8.37 -2.97
N GLY A 178 1.72 -8.33 -3.85
CA GLY A 178 1.74 -9.14 -5.07
C GLY A 178 0.97 -8.56 -6.26
N ALA A 179 0.48 -7.31 -6.17
CA ALA A 179 -0.27 -6.63 -7.23
C ALA A 179 0.17 -5.17 -7.42
N TYR A 180 -0.15 -4.59 -8.57
CA TYR A 180 0.08 -3.16 -8.81
C TYR A 180 -1.05 -2.32 -8.21
N MET A 181 -0.68 -1.25 -7.51
CA MET A 181 -1.64 -0.28 -6.95
C MET A 181 -2.04 0.76 -8.00
N MET A 182 -2.78 0.34 -9.01
CA MET A 182 -3.18 1.23 -10.12
C MET A 182 -4.58 1.81 -9.98
N LEU A 183 -5.51 1.05 -9.38
CA LEU A 183 -6.93 1.41 -9.37
C LEU A 183 -7.19 2.70 -8.59
N ALA A 184 -6.58 2.84 -7.42
CA ALA A 184 -6.76 4.02 -6.56
C ALA A 184 -6.30 5.30 -7.27
N GLU A 185 -5.14 5.26 -7.91
CA GLU A 185 -4.56 6.42 -8.56
C GLU A 185 -5.28 6.79 -9.86
N SER A 186 -5.71 5.81 -10.64
CA SER A 186 -6.52 6.05 -11.84
C SER A 186 -7.84 6.72 -11.50
N LEU A 187 -8.56 6.24 -10.49
CA LEU A 187 -9.80 6.85 -10.01
C LEU A 187 -9.55 8.25 -9.46
N ARG A 188 -8.49 8.44 -8.66
CA ARG A 188 -8.09 9.74 -8.12
C ARG A 188 -7.82 10.76 -9.24
N THR A 189 -7.06 10.37 -10.26
CA THR A 189 -6.78 11.22 -11.42
C THR A 189 -8.05 11.64 -12.13
N LEU A 190 -9.00 10.71 -12.35
CA LEU A 190 -10.29 11.03 -12.98
C LEU A 190 -11.13 12.00 -12.14
N VAL A 191 -11.07 11.88 -10.81
CA VAL A 191 -11.75 12.80 -9.89
C VAL A 191 -11.12 14.19 -9.94
N VAL A 192 -9.78 14.29 -9.86
CA VAL A 192 -9.05 15.57 -9.91
C VAL A 192 -9.26 16.28 -11.26
N GLN A 193 -9.30 15.52 -12.36
CA GLN A 193 -9.57 16.04 -13.69
C GLN A 193 -11.05 16.43 -13.93
N GLY A 194 -11.93 16.22 -12.95
CA GLY A 194 -13.37 16.47 -13.10
C GLY A 194 -14.08 15.51 -14.08
N ARG A 195 -13.40 14.44 -14.53
CA ARG A 195 -13.95 13.44 -15.46
C ARG A 195 -14.84 12.42 -14.78
N LEU A 196 -14.69 12.25 -13.46
CA LEU A 196 -15.55 11.41 -12.63
C LEU A 196 -16.38 12.31 -11.71
N GLY A 197 -17.67 12.38 -11.98
CA GLY A 197 -18.61 13.21 -11.23
C GLY A 197 -18.89 12.66 -9.83
N SER A 198 -19.46 13.52 -8.98
CA SER A 198 -19.89 13.06 -7.65
C SER A 198 -21.02 12.04 -7.75
N ALA A 199 -21.87 12.11 -8.78
CA ALA A 199 -22.96 11.17 -9.01
C ALA A 199 -22.44 9.76 -9.33
N ASP A 200 -21.43 9.66 -10.22
CA ASP A 200 -20.83 8.39 -10.63
C ASP A 200 -20.14 7.68 -9.44
N LEU A 201 -19.41 8.47 -8.64
CA LEU A 201 -18.77 7.96 -7.41
C LEU A 201 -19.78 7.40 -6.42
N ASP A 202 -20.93 8.04 -6.29
CA ASP A 202 -21.93 7.58 -5.34
C ASP A 202 -22.71 6.37 -5.84
N GLU A 203 -22.97 6.31 -7.13
CA GLU A 203 -23.57 5.12 -7.73
C GLU A 203 -22.64 3.92 -7.53
N ALA A 204 -21.35 4.09 -7.81
CA ALA A 204 -20.33 3.08 -7.56
C ALA A 204 -20.25 2.71 -6.07
N TYR A 205 -20.26 3.69 -5.17
CA TYR A 205 -20.20 3.47 -3.73
C TYR A 205 -21.42 2.70 -3.21
N ARG A 206 -22.65 3.10 -3.61
CA ARG A 206 -23.90 2.40 -3.25
C ARG A 206 -23.91 0.98 -3.76
N THR A 207 -23.52 0.76 -5.01
CA THR A 207 -23.46 -0.56 -5.63
C THR A 207 -22.48 -1.47 -4.88
N LEU A 208 -21.27 -0.96 -4.61
CA LEU A 208 -20.21 -1.72 -3.93
C LEU A 208 -20.61 -2.07 -2.49
N TYR A 209 -20.99 -1.06 -1.70
CA TYR A 209 -21.38 -1.29 -0.30
C TYR A 209 -22.72 -2.01 -0.15
N GLY A 210 -23.65 -1.84 -1.08
CA GLY A 210 -24.87 -2.65 -1.14
C GLY A 210 -24.57 -4.13 -1.30
N THR A 211 -23.59 -4.48 -2.15
CA THR A 211 -23.11 -5.86 -2.30
C THR A 211 -22.39 -6.34 -1.04
N LEU A 212 -21.50 -5.52 -0.45
CA LEU A 212 -20.76 -5.88 0.77
C LEU A 212 -21.67 -6.09 1.97
N LEU A 213 -22.72 -5.28 2.14
CA LEU A 213 -23.71 -5.47 3.20
C LEU A 213 -24.50 -6.77 3.06
N ARG A 214 -24.83 -7.17 1.82
CA ARG A 214 -25.47 -8.48 1.58
C ARG A 214 -24.54 -9.63 1.99
N LEU A 215 -23.28 -9.55 1.58
CA LEU A 215 -22.28 -10.54 1.96
C LEU A 215 -22.03 -10.56 3.47
N ALA A 216 -21.91 -9.40 4.10
CA ALA A 216 -21.74 -9.30 5.56
C ALA A 216 -22.96 -9.85 6.32
N SER A 217 -24.18 -9.61 5.82
CA SER A 217 -25.39 -10.21 6.41
C SER A 217 -25.36 -11.75 6.40
N GLU A 218 -24.72 -12.36 5.42
CA GLU A 218 -24.60 -13.81 5.30
C GLU A 218 -23.42 -14.40 6.08
N ARG A 219 -22.29 -13.68 6.10
CA ARG A 219 -20.96 -14.24 6.43
C ARG A 219 -20.35 -13.73 7.72
N ALA A 220 -20.73 -12.51 8.14
CA ALA A 220 -20.09 -11.89 9.31
C ALA A 220 -20.23 -12.74 10.56
N SER A 221 -19.14 -12.92 11.28
CA SER A 221 -19.12 -13.47 12.63
C SER A 221 -19.64 -12.45 13.66
N ASP A 222 -20.02 -12.91 14.85
CA ASP A 222 -20.45 -12.02 15.93
C ASP A 222 -19.35 -11.03 16.33
N ALA A 223 -18.07 -11.45 16.33
CA ALA A 223 -16.95 -10.59 16.63
C ALA A 223 -16.77 -9.47 15.60
N GLU A 224 -17.03 -9.74 14.32
CA GLU A 224 -16.99 -8.71 13.26
C GLU A 224 -18.18 -7.76 13.36
N LEU A 225 -19.36 -8.25 13.71
CA LEU A 225 -20.50 -7.40 14.00
C LEU A 225 -20.24 -6.49 15.21
N ASP A 226 -19.57 -7.00 16.25
CA ASP A 226 -19.11 -6.21 17.40
C ASP A 226 -18.09 -5.14 16.96
N ALA A 227 -17.19 -5.46 16.05
CA ALA A 227 -16.21 -4.51 15.51
C ALA A 227 -16.90 -3.37 14.73
N ILE A 228 -17.93 -3.67 13.93
CA ILE A 228 -18.73 -2.66 13.22
C ILE A 228 -19.46 -1.76 14.23
N GLU A 229 -20.06 -2.33 15.28
CA GLU A 229 -20.73 -1.59 16.34
C GLU A 229 -19.76 -0.69 17.12
N HIS A 230 -18.58 -1.18 17.48
CA HIS A 230 -17.53 -0.40 18.12
C HIS A 230 -17.06 0.78 17.24
N ALA A 231 -17.04 0.61 15.91
CA ALA A 231 -16.73 1.71 15.01
C ALA A 231 -17.79 2.83 15.08
N VAL A 232 -19.09 2.46 15.16
CA VAL A 232 -20.17 3.43 15.38
C VAL A 232 -20.03 4.12 16.75
N ASP A 233 -19.79 3.37 17.83
CA ASP A 233 -19.56 3.92 19.17
C ASP A 233 -18.38 4.91 19.20
N SER A 234 -17.34 4.60 18.45
CA SER A 234 -16.19 5.50 18.33
C SER A 234 -16.57 6.82 17.68
N ILE A 235 -17.37 6.78 16.59
CA ILE A 235 -17.85 8.00 15.92
C ILE A 235 -18.69 8.84 16.89
N GLU A 236 -19.58 8.22 17.66
CA GLU A 236 -20.47 8.91 18.59
C GLU A 236 -19.72 9.56 19.76
N ARG A 237 -18.73 8.87 20.35
CA ARG A 237 -17.95 9.37 21.48
C ARG A 237 -17.06 10.57 21.15
N HIS A 238 -16.54 10.63 19.93
CA HIS A 238 -15.53 11.62 19.54
C HIS A 238 -16.09 12.88 18.84
N GLN A 239 -17.41 13.11 18.90
CA GLN A 239 -18.06 14.21 18.17
C GLN A 239 -17.64 15.63 18.52
N GLY A 240 -17.28 15.88 19.76
CA GLY A 240 -17.11 17.25 20.28
C GLY A 240 -15.67 17.73 20.33
N SER A 241 -14.69 16.83 20.34
CA SER A 241 -13.28 17.10 20.63
C SER A 241 -12.32 16.83 19.48
N ASP A 242 -12.77 16.14 18.42
CA ASP A 242 -11.88 15.65 17.38
C ASP A 242 -11.60 16.66 16.28
N THR A 243 -10.37 16.60 15.76
CA THR A 243 -10.01 17.26 14.51
C THR A 243 -10.80 16.65 13.33
N LEU A 244 -10.93 17.40 12.23
CA LEU A 244 -11.54 16.92 11.00
C LEU A 244 -10.94 15.57 10.54
N ALA A 245 -9.60 15.44 10.64
CA ALA A 245 -8.90 14.21 10.26
C ALA A 245 -9.33 13.01 11.10
N GLN A 246 -9.48 13.16 12.42
CA GLN A 246 -9.95 12.10 13.32
C GLN A 246 -11.38 11.68 13.05
N ARG A 247 -12.27 12.62 12.73
CA ARG A 247 -13.67 12.32 12.36
C ARG A 247 -13.77 11.56 11.05
N ILE A 248 -12.99 11.96 10.05
CA ILE A 248 -12.92 11.24 8.76
C ILE A 248 -12.38 9.83 8.98
N GLU A 249 -11.34 9.68 9.80
CA GLU A 249 -10.75 8.38 10.12
C GLU A 249 -11.76 7.44 10.81
N SER A 250 -12.47 7.95 11.82
CA SER A 250 -13.50 7.16 12.52
C SER A 250 -14.63 6.74 11.58
N ALA A 251 -15.09 7.64 10.70
CA ALA A 251 -16.09 7.30 9.69
C ALA A 251 -15.58 6.25 8.69
N SER A 252 -14.32 6.35 8.27
CA SER A 252 -13.70 5.38 7.36
C SER A 252 -13.62 3.97 7.96
N ARG A 253 -13.33 3.86 9.27
CA ARG A 253 -13.28 2.56 9.99
C ARG A 253 -14.61 1.82 9.94
N PHE A 254 -15.73 2.52 10.08
CA PHE A 254 -17.05 1.91 9.95
C PHE A 254 -17.24 1.23 8.58
N PHE A 255 -16.89 1.90 7.51
CA PHE A 255 -17.02 1.36 6.17
C PHE A 255 -16.00 0.22 5.89
N CYS A 256 -14.77 0.34 6.40
CA CYS A 256 -13.78 -0.73 6.29
C CYS A 256 -14.23 -2.00 7.02
N ALA A 257 -14.77 -1.88 8.24
CA ALA A 257 -15.26 -3.03 9.01
C ALA A 257 -16.41 -3.76 8.29
N ILE A 258 -17.34 -3.02 7.65
CA ILE A 258 -18.39 -3.64 6.80
C ILE A 258 -17.76 -4.39 5.63
N ALA A 259 -16.75 -3.81 4.98
CA ALA A 259 -16.12 -4.44 3.82
C ALA A 259 -15.39 -5.73 4.19
N GLU A 260 -14.67 -5.73 5.31
CA GLU A 260 -13.96 -6.90 5.85
C GLU A 260 -14.93 -8.03 6.23
N ALA A 261 -16.04 -7.68 6.89
CA ALA A 261 -17.09 -8.63 7.28
C ALA A 261 -17.80 -9.31 6.09
N GLY A 262 -17.65 -8.78 4.87
CA GLY A 262 -18.15 -9.40 3.64
C GLY A 262 -17.34 -10.60 3.16
N HIS A 263 -16.14 -10.85 3.71
CA HIS A 263 -15.23 -11.95 3.35
C HIS A 263 -15.02 -12.09 1.83
N ASN A 264 -14.80 -10.96 1.15
CA ASN A 264 -14.46 -10.90 -0.27
C ASN A 264 -13.31 -9.91 -0.49
N GLU A 265 -12.09 -10.44 -0.57
CA GLU A 265 -10.87 -9.62 -0.66
C GLU A 265 -10.88 -8.63 -1.84
N ALA A 266 -11.41 -9.03 -3.00
CA ALA A 266 -11.47 -8.16 -4.17
C ALA A 266 -12.40 -6.95 -3.93
N LEU A 267 -13.61 -7.19 -3.40
CA LEU A 267 -14.55 -6.11 -3.07
C LEU A 267 -14.05 -5.27 -1.90
N THR A 268 -13.37 -5.87 -0.92
CA THR A 268 -12.74 -5.15 0.19
C THR A 268 -11.66 -4.20 -0.30
N LEU A 269 -10.80 -4.62 -1.23
CA LEU A 269 -9.80 -3.76 -1.83
C LEU A 269 -10.43 -2.59 -2.61
N MET A 270 -11.50 -2.85 -3.37
CA MET A 270 -12.24 -1.80 -4.08
C MET A 270 -12.88 -0.81 -3.09
N ALA A 271 -13.45 -1.29 -1.97
CA ALA A 271 -14.04 -0.45 -0.94
C ALA A 271 -13.01 0.43 -0.23
N GLN A 272 -11.84 -0.11 0.10
CA GLN A 272 -10.72 0.64 0.68
C GLN A 272 -10.24 1.74 -0.27
N THR A 273 -10.14 1.43 -1.57
CA THR A 273 -9.80 2.39 -2.61
C THR A 273 -10.81 3.53 -2.70
N MET A 274 -12.10 3.20 -2.76
CA MET A 274 -13.18 4.19 -2.80
C MET A 274 -13.22 5.05 -1.53
N THR A 275 -13.02 4.45 -0.37
CA THR A 275 -12.97 5.16 0.92
C THR A 275 -11.80 6.15 0.96
N THR A 276 -10.64 5.78 0.42
CA THR A 276 -9.46 6.68 0.33
C THR A 276 -9.76 7.90 -0.55
N ILE A 277 -10.37 7.71 -1.70
CA ILE A 277 -10.75 8.79 -2.62
C ILE A 277 -11.76 9.74 -1.98
N LEU A 278 -12.78 9.20 -1.31
CA LEU A 278 -13.78 10.00 -0.61
C LEU A 278 -13.17 10.79 0.55
N ARG A 279 -12.25 10.19 1.30
CA ARG A 279 -11.48 10.82 2.38
C ARG A 279 -10.71 12.06 1.89
N GLU A 280 -9.99 11.94 0.79
CA GLU A 280 -9.26 13.05 0.18
C GLU A 280 -10.20 14.18 -0.27
N ARG A 281 -11.33 13.85 -0.88
CA ARG A 281 -12.34 14.86 -1.24
C ARG A 281 -12.89 15.58 -0.01
N MET A 282 -13.19 14.86 1.06
CA MET A 282 -13.74 15.45 2.29
C MET A 282 -12.77 16.41 2.97
N THR A 283 -11.45 16.17 2.89
CA THR A 283 -10.44 17.07 3.46
C THR A 283 -10.35 18.43 2.74
N HIS A 284 -10.75 18.50 1.48
CA HIS A 284 -10.63 19.71 0.66
C HIS A 284 -11.93 20.52 0.56
N VAL A 285 -13.08 19.93 0.88
CA VAL A 285 -14.38 20.53 0.47
C VAL A 285 -15.20 21.09 1.63
N VAL A 286 -15.05 20.62 2.89
CA VAL A 286 -15.98 21.07 3.96
C VAL A 286 -15.35 21.03 5.36
N PRO A 287 -15.60 22.03 6.22
CA PRO A 287 -15.58 21.81 7.66
C PRO A 287 -16.72 20.83 7.99
N VAL A 288 -16.39 19.56 8.17
CA VAL A 288 -17.38 18.54 8.53
C VAL A 288 -17.86 18.83 9.95
N LEU A 289 -19.01 19.49 10.02
CA LEU A 289 -19.74 19.69 11.27
C LEU A 289 -20.09 18.32 11.85
N PRO A 290 -20.15 18.19 13.20
CA PRO A 290 -20.71 17.01 13.83
C PRO A 290 -22.10 16.69 13.26
N ARG A 291 -22.33 15.43 12.91
CA ARG A 291 -23.57 14.96 12.26
C ARG A 291 -24.29 13.93 13.15
N PRO A 292 -24.84 14.37 14.31
CA PRO A 292 -25.60 13.48 15.20
C PRO A 292 -26.83 12.87 14.56
N ASP A 293 -27.40 13.53 13.57
CA ASP A 293 -28.56 13.08 12.79
C ASP A 293 -28.27 11.81 11.96
N LEU A 294 -27.01 11.44 11.78
CA LEU A 294 -26.60 10.24 11.04
C LEU A 294 -26.38 9.00 11.93
N PHE A 295 -26.35 9.16 13.27
CA PHE A 295 -26.11 8.02 14.16
C PHE A 295 -27.24 6.99 14.13
N PRO A 296 -28.52 7.38 14.17
CA PRO A 296 -29.59 6.40 14.09
C PRO A 296 -29.48 5.50 12.87
N LEU A 297 -29.05 6.05 11.73
CA LEU A 297 -28.89 5.27 10.49
C LEU A 297 -27.72 4.31 10.56
N ARG A 298 -26.57 4.71 11.15
CA ARG A 298 -25.44 3.80 11.36
C ARG A 298 -25.83 2.67 12.33
N ARG A 299 -26.55 2.99 13.41
CA ARG A 299 -27.09 2.00 14.33
C ARG A 299 -28.07 1.05 13.64
N GLU A 300 -28.92 1.56 12.76
CA GLU A 300 -29.86 0.73 12.00
C GLU A 300 -29.13 -0.24 11.08
N VAL A 301 -28.04 0.17 10.41
CA VAL A 301 -27.20 -0.75 9.61
C VAL A 301 -26.70 -1.90 10.49
N VAL A 302 -26.13 -1.62 11.67
CA VAL A 302 -25.64 -2.64 12.61
C VAL A 302 -26.76 -3.58 13.03
N GLN A 303 -27.92 -3.04 13.40
CA GLN A 303 -29.06 -3.84 13.85
C GLN A 303 -29.60 -4.75 12.73
N CYS A 304 -29.66 -4.25 11.49
CA CYS A 304 -30.05 -5.05 10.33
C CYS A 304 -29.04 -6.18 10.08
N LEU A 305 -27.73 -5.91 10.16
CA LEU A 305 -26.70 -6.94 10.03
C LEU A 305 -26.84 -8.02 11.12
N ARG A 306 -27.08 -7.64 12.38
CA ARG A 306 -27.30 -8.59 13.49
C ARG A 306 -28.57 -9.45 13.27
N ARG A 307 -29.59 -8.88 12.66
CA ARG A 307 -30.83 -9.62 12.28
C ARG A 307 -30.69 -10.38 10.96
N ARG A 308 -29.53 -10.33 10.31
CA ARG A 308 -29.28 -10.90 8.98
C ARG A 308 -30.24 -10.33 7.91
N ASP A 309 -30.70 -9.08 8.11
CA ASP A 309 -31.58 -8.36 7.19
C ASP A 309 -30.73 -7.52 6.21
N ALA A 310 -30.32 -8.16 5.13
CA ALA A 310 -29.51 -7.54 4.09
C ALA A 310 -30.22 -6.34 3.42
N ASN A 311 -31.53 -6.43 3.21
CA ASN A 311 -32.29 -5.38 2.53
C ASN A 311 -32.45 -4.14 3.43
N GLY A 312 -32.74 -4.35 4.71
CA GLY A 312 -32.80 -3.29 5.71
C GLY A 312 -31.45 -2.58 5.85
N ALA A 313 -30.34 -3.34 5.91
CA ALA A 313 -29.00 -2.77 5.98
C ALA A 313 -28.66 -1.90 4.76
N VAL A 314 -29.00 -2.35 3.55
CA VAL A 314 -28.79 -1.59 2.31
C VAL A 314 -29.66 -0.32 2.31
N ALA A 315 -30.92 -0.40 2.69
CA ALA A 315 -31.83 0.76 2.74
C ALA A 315 -31.34 1.84 3.75
N ALA A 316 -30.89 1.41 4.94
CA ALA A 316 -30.34 2.31 5.95
C ALA A 316 -29.04 2.99 5.46
N LEU A 317 -28.18 2.27 4.74
CA LEU A 317 -26.98 2.83 4.14
C LEU A 317 -27.33 3.85 3.04
N ASP A 318 -28.28 3.55 2.18
CA ASP A 318 -28.72 4.45 1.11
C ASP A 318 -29.28 5.77 1.67
N GLU A 319 -30.03 5.71 2.76
CA GLU A 319 -30.48 6.91 3.45
C GLU A 319 -29.32 7.69 4.08
N LEU A 320 -28.37 6.98 4.72
CA LEU A 320 -27.16 7.57 5.29
C LEU A 320 -26.37 8.35 4.22
N ILE A 321 -26.10 7.74 3.08
CA ILE A 321 -25.38 8.37 1.96
C ILE A 321 -26.18 9.58 1.43
N THR A 322 -27.48 9.45 1.30
CA THR A 322 -28.35 10.54 0.82
C THR A 322 -28.31 11.75 1.75
N LYS A 323 -28.33 11.54 3.08
CA LYS A 323 -28.21 12.62 4.06
C LYS A 323 -26.82 13.24 4.09
N LEU A 324 -25.76 12.42 3.95
CA LEU A 324 -24.40 12.90 3.86
C LEU A 324 -24.19 13.89 2.69
N ARG A 325 -24.98 13.73 1.61
CA ARG A 325 -24.86 14.55 0.41
C ARG A 325 -25.62 15.84 0.44
N LYS A 326 -26.80 15.85 1.01
CA LYS A 326 -27.70 17.02 0.99
C LYS A 326 -27.03 18.29 1.52
N ASP A 327 -26.01 18.12 2.36
CA ASP A 327 -25.31 19.21 3.03
C ASP A 327 -23.88 19.43 2.55
N ALA A 328 -23.46 18.70 1.50
CA ALA A 328 -22.20 18.97 0.84
C ALA A 328 -22.36 20.22 -0.06
N PRO A 329 -21.54 21.27 0.09
CA PRO A 329 -21.60 22.44 -0.80
C PRO A 329 -21.34 22.00 -2.24
N ALA A 330 -22.05 22.62 -3.17
CA ALA A 330 -21.82 22.42 -4.60
C ALA A 330 -20.34 22.68 -4.93
N PRO A 331 -19.72 21.89 -5.81
CA PRO A 331 -18.34 22.11 -6.20
C PRO A 331 -18.22 23.51 -6.78
N THR A 332 -17.44 24.37 -6.14
CA THR A 332 -17.03 25.64 -6.74
C THR A 332 -16.27 25.31 -8.00
N ALA A 333 -16.83 25.68 -9.15
CA ALA A 333 -16.14 25.60 -10.42
C ALA A 333 -14.80 26.33 -10.26
N ALA A 334 -13.70 25.59 -10.39
CA ALA A 334 -12.39 26.19 -10.43
C ALA A 334 -12.32 27.10 -11.65
N ALA A 335 -12.09 28.38 -11.40
CA ALA A 335 -11.84 29.39 -12.41
C ALA A 335 -10.45 29.20 -13.02
#